data_0fe8af150897777482462494ed27afc0
#
_entry.id   0fe8af150897777482462494ed27afc0
#
_cell.length_a   1.000
_cell.length_b   1.000
_cell.length_c   1.000
_cell.angle_alpha   90.00
_cell.angle_beta   90.00
_cell.angle_gamma   90.00
#
_symmetry.space_group_name_H-M   'P 1'
#
loop_
_entity.id
_entity.type
_entity.pdbx_description
1 polymer ?
#
loop_
_entity_poly.entity_id
_entity_poly.type
_entity_poly.pdbx_seq_one_letter_code
_entity_poly.pdbx_strand_id
1 'polypeptide(L)'
;MEEQTFASRLNDILGEISSVVWGPYLLIPLLFGTGLILTIRLRGVQFRKLGTALRHGLLDRDDEGGKGDISQYEALTTALAATVGVGNIVGVATAISIGGPGALFWMWGTGLVGMASKYGEAFLGVRFRTTDAKGGISGGPQRYLAAGIQNGFGKFLAWFFAIAAVIAAFGIGNLTQANAVSAGLEDTFGVDPRLTAVILFIGIGAVLVGGIKSIGKVTAAFVPMMIVIYLVGGIIVLITHAGDIPAAFGMIFRDAFSGTAATGGFLGAAFIIALQMGFARGIFSNESGMGSAAVAASAAKTSHPVRQGLVSMTQTFIDTIVVVTMTGLVIVTTDVWKLGPDQAGVMTARAFSAGLGSDWGGMIVSVSVVFFAFSTILGWSYYGERNAERIFGTWATTPYRMAFTCVVVVGATTELDLAWTFADLANGLMALPNLVGLIILSGLIARETKAYLDFDPKLKASPDQIDQFLIDSNNPWRTAPNKMEAYLTPKTKTTNSEAKN
;
A
#
# COMPACT_ATOMS: atom_id res chain seq x y z
N MET A 1 -2.05 -12.03 -41.72
CA MET A 1 -2.19 -10.88 -40.82
C MET A 1 -3.48 -11.13 -40.07
N GLU A 2 -3.38 -11.61 -38.83
CA GLU A 2 -4.55 -11.73 -37.93
C GLU A 2 -5.14 -10.35 -37.72
N GLU A 3 -6.44 -10.19 -37.98
CA GLU A 3 -7.13 -8.95 -37.60
C GLU A 3 -7.02 -8.76 -36.09
N GLN A 4 -6.20 -7.78 -35.68
CA GLN A 4 -6.12 -7.42 -34.26
C GLN A 4 -7.50 -7.02 -33.77
N THR A 5 -7.99 -7.70 -32.76
CA THR A 5 -9.26 -7.36 -32.15
C THR A 5 -9.19 -5.96 -31.53
N PHE A 6 -10.33 -5.28 -31.37
CA PHE A 6 -10.40 -3.96 -30.69
C PHE A 6 -9.74 -4.01 -29.29
N ALA A 7 -9.94 -5.10 -28.56
CA ALA A 7 -9.34 -5.31 -27.24
C ALA A 7 -7.81 -5.38 -27.30
N SER A 8 -7.22 -6.07 -28.30
CA SER A 8 -5.77 -6.14 -28.47
C SER A 8 -5.18 -4.77 -28.76
N ARG A 9 -5.76 -4.00 -29.70
CA ARG A 9 -5.30 -2.64 -30.00
C ARG A 9 -5.40 -1.70 -28.79
N LEU A 10 -6.47 -1.81 -28.01
CA LEU A 10 -6.64 -1.01 -26.81
C LEU A 10 -5.58 -1.38 -25.77
N ASN A 11 -5.29 -2.67 -25.60
CA ASN A 11 -4.24 -3.14 -24.70
C ASN A 11 -2.86 -2.63 -25.08
N ASP A 12 -2.54 -2.62 -26.40
CA ASP A 12 -1.28 -2.10 -26.92
C ASP A 12 -1.14 -0.59 -26.62
N ILE A 13 -2.18 0.20 -26.90
CA ILE A 13 -2.18 1.65 -26.62
C ILE A 13 -2.03 1.92 -25.11
N LEU A 14 -2.78 1.22 -24.27
CA LEU A 14 -2.69 1.38 -22.82
C LEU A 14 -1.31 0.93 -22.30
N GLY A 15 -0.74 -0.12 -22.88
CA GLY A 15 0.61 -0.61 -22.58
C GLY A 15 1.68 0.43 -22.92
N GLU A 16 1.59 1.07 -24.08
CA GLU A 16 2.50 2.16 -24.46
C GLU A 16 2.41 3.35 -23.48
N ILE A 17 1.19 3.79 -23.14
CA ILE A 17 0.99 4.87 -22.18
C ILE A 17 1.51 4.47 -20.80
N SER A 18 1.23 3.25 -20.36
CA SER A 18 1.70 2.71 -19.08
C SER A 18 3.24 2.66 -19.02
N SER A 19 3.89 2.28 -20.12
CA SER A 19 5.35 2.26 -20.22
C SER A 19 5.99 3.63 -20.10
N VAL A 20 5.33 4.68 -20.60
CA VAL A 20 5.77 6.07 -20.41
C VAL A 20 5.56 6.52 -18.97
N VAL A 21 4.39 6.22 -18.39
CA VAL A 21 4.04 6.61 -17.01
C VAL A 21 4.98 5.93 -16.00
N TRP A 22 5.18 4.62 -16.12
CA TRP A 22 6.11 3.84 -15.27
C TRP A 22 7.55 3.87 -15.78
N GLY A 23 7.81 4.66 -16.80
CA GLY A 23 9.13 4.78 -17.38
C GLY A 23 10.15 5.51 -16.49
N PRO A 24 11.44 5.40 -16.85
CA PRO A 24 12.55 5.97 -16.07
C PRO A 24 12.54 7.50 -16.02
N TYR A 25 11.67 8.16 -16.80
CA TYR A 25 11.64 9.61 -16.95
C TYR A 25 10.52 10.30 -16.18
N LEU A 26 9.50 9.58 -15.68
CA LEU A 26 8.34 10.18 -15.03
C LEU A 26 8.16 9.67 -13.59
N LEU A 27 7.50 8.52 -13.41
CA LEU A 27 7.15 8.06 -12.07
C LEU A 27 8.35 7.62 -11.23
N ILE A 28 9.31 6.91 -11.82
CA ILE A 28 10.47 6.42 -11.07
C ILE A 28 11.25 7.57 -10.41
N PRO A 29 11.71 8.62 -11.15
CA PRO A 29 12.40 9.73 -10.52
C PRO A 29 11.50 10.54 -9.57
N LEU A 30 10.21 10.65 -9.86
CA LEU A 30 9.28 11.38 -9.00
C LEU A 30 9.04 10.66 -7.67
N LEU A 31 8.86 9.34 -7.70
CA LEU A 31 8.68 8.49 -6.52
C LEU A 31 9.94 8.48 -5.64
N PHE A 32 11.08 8.17 -6.27
CA PHE A 32 12.36 8.14 -5.57
C PHE A 32 12.75 9.53 -5.03
N GLY A 33 12.61 10.56 -5.86
CA GLY A 33 12.90 11.94 -5.51
C GLY A 33 12.03 12.44 -4.35
N THR A 34 10.72 12.15 -4.37
CA THR A 34 9.80 12.51 -3.27
C THR A 34 10.21 11.81 -1.97
N GLY A 35 10.45 10.51 -2.02
CA GLY A 35 10.90 9.75 -0.86
C GLY A 35 12.24 10.24 -0.32
N LEU A 36 13.17 10.60 -1.19
CA LEU A 36 14.48 11.15 -0.81
C LEU A 36 14.33 12.55 -0.19
N ILE A 37 13.54 13.44 -0.78
CA ILE A 37 13.25 14.78 -0.23
C ILE A 37 12.65 14.66 1.17
N LEU A 38 11.66 13.77 1.36
CA LEU A 38 11.05 13.54 2.67
C LEU A 38 12.05 12.91 3.64
N THR A 39 12.85 11.94 3.21
CA THR A 39 13.92 11.34 4.03
C THR A 39 14.88 12.42 4.56
N ILE A 40 15.34 13.31 3.70
CA ILE A 40 16.25 14.39 4.09
C ILE A 40 15.57 15.39 5.01
N ARG A 41 14.37 15.87 4.65
CA ARG A 41 13.62 16.87 5.45
C ARG A 41 13.20 16.34 6.82
N LEU A 42 12.88 15.06 6.91
CA LEU A 42 12.52 14.37 8.16
C LEU A 42 13.74 13.81 8.90
N ARG A 43 14.96 14.09 8.40
CA ARG A 43 16.23 13.66 9.00
C ARG A 43 16.30 12.15 9.21
N GLY A 44 15.84 11.36 8.23
CA GLY A 44 15.83 9.90 8.29
C GLY A 44 14.92 9.34 9.38
N VAL A 45 13.73 9.91 9.56
CA VAL A 45 12.76 9.50 10.61
C VAL A 45 12.47 8.00 10.55
N GLN A 46 12.40 7.42 9.35
CA GLN A 46 12.14 5.99 9.14
C GLN A 46 13.24 5.08 9.71
N PHE A 47 14.48 5.55 9.81
CA PHE A 47 15.57 4.79 10.43
C PHE A 47 15.65 5.07 11.94
N ARG A 48 15.53 6.33 12.34
CA ARG A 48 15.69 6.77 13.73
C ARG A 48 14.54 6.37 14.64
N LYS A 49 13.34 6.22 14.09
CA LYS A 49 12.10 5.98 14.84
C LYS A 49 11.44 4.64 14.54
N LEU A 50 12.06 3.78 13.71
CA LEU A 50 11.47 2.51 13.30
C LEU A 50 11.10 1.63 14.50
N GLY A 51 11.99 1.44 15.45
CA GLY A 51 11.72 0.64 16.65
C GLY A 51 10.59 1.20 17.52
N THR A 52 10.52 2.53 17.67
CA THR A 52 9.41 3.20 18.38
C THR A 52 8.10 3.03 17.61
N ALA A 53 8.14 3.15 16.29
CA ALA A 53 6.98 3.01 15.41
C ALA A 53 6.42 1.58 15.42
N LEU A 54 7.29 0.57 15.31
CA LEU A 54 6.90 -0.85 15.39
C LEU A 54 6.27 -1.17 16.76
N ARG A 55 6.88 -0.68 17.85
CA ARG A 55 6.32 -0.87 19.17
C ARG A 55 4.94 -0.23 19.29
N HIS A 56 4.80 1.03 18.89
CA HIS A 56 3.54 1.76 19.01
C HIS A 56 2.43 1.16 18.12
N GLY A 57 2.76 0.74 16.89
CA GLY A 57 1.79 0.14 15.97
C GLY A 57 1.39 -1.29 16.28
N LEU A 58 2.32 -2.12 16.79
CA LEU A 58 2.08 -3.55 16.98
C LEU A 58 1.79 -3.95 18.43
N LEU A 59 2.37 -3.26 19.41
CA LEU A 59 2.28 -3.63 20.83
C LEU A 59 1.33 -2.71 21.61
N ASP A 60 1.49 -1.39 21.48
CA ASP A 60 0.65 -0.42 22.22
C ASP A 60 -0.77 -0.34 21.61
N ARG A 61 -0.92 -0.53 20.30
CA ARG A 61 -2.13 -0.72 19.49
C ARG A 61 -3.17 0.40 19.51
N ASP A 62 -3.36 1.08 20.61
CA ASP A 62 -4.32 2.16 20.80
C ASP A 62 -3.63 3.47 21.20
N ASP A 63 -4.24 4.59 20.84
CA ASP A 63 -3.83 5.94 21.23
C ASP A 63 -5.01 6.56 22.02
N GLU A 64 -4.91 6.50 23.35
CA GLU A 64 -5.95 7.00 24.24
C GLU A 64 -6.25 8.49 23.98
N GLY A 65 -7.52 8.84 23.95
CA GLY A 65 -7.98 10.21 23.67
C GLY A 65 -8.03 10.59 22.20
N GLY A 66 -7.53 9.74 21.28
CA GLY A 66 -7.56 10.01 19.84
C GLY A 66 -8.97 9.92 19.24
N LYS A 67 -9.27 10.78 18.25
CA LYS A 67 -10.49 10.70 17.43
C LYS A 67 -10.23 9.78 16.23
N GLY A 68 -11.23 8.99 15.81
CA GLY A 68 -11.15 8.10 14.67
C GLY A 68 -12.25 7.03 14.71
N ASP A 69 -12.39 6.27 13.64
CA ASP A 69 -13.39 5.21 13.48
C ASP A 69 -12.87 3.84 13.94
N ILE A 70 -11.55 3.60 13.80
CA ILE A 70 -10.86 2.35 14.07
C ILE A 70 -9.57 2.60 14.87
N SER A 71 -9.03 1.59 15.55
CA SER A 71 -7.75 1.72 16.28
C SER A 71 -6.57 1.94 15.32
N GLN A 72 -5.41 2.39 15.83
CA GLN A 72 -4.19 2.53 15.02
C GLN A 72 -3.71 1.17 14.47
N TYR A 73 -3.88 0.11 15.26
CA TYR A 73 -3.57 -1.25 14.83
C TYR A 73 -4.48 -1.71 13.69
N GLU A 74 -5.81 -1.50 13.80
CA GLU A 74 -6.75 -1.80 12.73
C GLU A 74 -6.49 -0.99 11.46
N ALA A 75 -6.08 0.27 11.58
CA ALA A 75 -5.69 1.10 10.45
C ALA A 75 -4.40 0.60 9.78
N LEU A 76 -3.40 0.18 10.58
CA LEU A 76 -2.17 -0.43 10.09
C LEU A 76 -2.44 -1.75 9.37
N THR A 77 -3.23 -2.63 9.98
CA THR A 77 -3.57 -3.93 9.39
C THR A 77 -4.46 -3.80 8.16
N THR A 78 -5.35 -2.80 8.11
CA THR A 78 -6.12 -2.48 6.90
C THR A 78 -5.20 -1.99 5.77
N ALA A 79 -4.21 -1.16 6.09
CA ALA A 79 -3.22 -0.73 5.11
C ALA A 79 -2.30 -1.88 4.67
N LEU A 80 -1.88 -2.75 5.59
CA LEU A 80 -1.15 -3.99 5.26
C LEU A 80 -1.99 -4.95 4.43
N ALA A 81 -3.29 -5.07 4.73
CA ALA A 81 -4.21 -5.87 3.93
C ALA A 81 -4.23 -5.43 2.47
N ALA A 82 -4.29 -4.12 2.22
CA ALA A 82 -4.29 -3.58 0.87
C ALA A 82 -2.97 -3.82 0.12
N THR A 83 -1.84 -3.84 0.82
CA THR A 83 -0.50 -3.87 0.23
C THR A 83 0.13 -5.26 0.20
N VAL A 84 0.01 -6.05 1.29
CA VAL A 84 0.49 -7.44 1.32
C VAL A 84 -0.51 -8.31 0.55
N GLY A 85 -0.30 -8.39 -0.76
CA GLY A 85 -1.19 -9.02 -1.72
C GLY A 85 -0.44 -9.85 -2.76
N VAL A 86 -1.06 -9.99 -3.93
CA VAL A 86 -0.45 -10.65 -5.10
C VAL A 86 0.89 -9.99 -5.48
N GLY A 87 1.05 -8.68 -5.23
CA GLY A 87 2.30 -7.95 -5.47
C GLY A 87 3.52 -8.54 -4.78
N ASN A 88 3.38 -9.03 -3.55
CA ASN A 88 4.47 -9.62 -2.76
C ASN A 88 4.87 -11.02 -3.21
N ILE A 89 4.03 -11.70 -3.96
CA ILE A 89 4.23 -13.06 -4.43
C ILE A 89 4.50 -13.06 -5.93
N VAL A 90 3.50 -12.73 -6.74
CA VAL A 90 3.59 -12.73 -8.21
C VAL A 90 4.37 -11.50 -8.71
N GLY A 91 4.17 -10.33 -8.08
CA GLY A 91 4.90 -9.11 -8.47
C GLY A 91 6.41 -9.23 -8.26
N VAL A 92 6.86 -9.83 -7.17
CA VAL A 92 8.29 -10.10 -6.92
C VAL A 92 8.84 -11.10 -7.93
N ALA A 93 8.09 -12.17 -8.20
CA ALA A 93 8.46 -13.17 -9.21
C ALA A 93 8.57 -12.52 -10.60
N THR A 94 7.62 -11.68 -10.99
CA THR A 94 7.67 -10.91 -12.25
C THR A 94 8.90 -9.99 -12.30
N ALA A 95 9.18 -9.26 -11.20
CA ALA A 95 10.35 -8.38 -11.16
C ALA A 95 11.65 -9.15 -11.38
N ILE A 96 11.81 -10.27 -10.71
CA ILE A 96 13.04 -11.08 -10.79
C ILE A 96 13.14 -11.85 -12.11
N SER A 97 12.02 -12.36 -12.64
CA SER A 97 12.03 -13.10 -13.91
C SER A 97 12.36 -12.23 -15.12
N ILE A 98 11.98 -10.96 -15.10
CA ILE A 98 12.24 -10.00 -16.20
C ILE A 98 13.54 -9.22 -15.95
N GLY A 99 13.70 -8.68 -14.73
CA GLY A 99 14.82 -7.81 -14.35
C GLY A 99 16.02 -8.53 -13.76
N GLY A 100 15.94 -9.85 -13.59
CA GLY A 100 16.97 -10.62 -12.89
C GLY A 100 16.96 -10.41 -11.37
N PRO A 101 17.83 -11.11 -10.63
CA PRO A 101 17.96 -10.98 -9.17
C PRO A 101 18.21 -9.54 -8.69
N GLY A 102 18.87 -8.70 -9.49
CA GLY A 102 19.12 -7.29 -9.20
C GLY A 102 17.88 -6.43 -9.03
N ALA A 103 16.73 -6.84 -9.59
CA ALA A 103 15.46 -6.15 -9.38
C ALA A 103 15.06 -6.10 -7.90
N LEU A 104 15.39 -7.13 -7.11
CA LEU A 104 15.10 -7.15 -5.67
C LEU A 104 15.84 -6.05 -4.91
N PHE A 105 17.07 -5.72 -5.28
CA PHE A 105 17.80 -4.59 -4.71
C PHE A 105 17.04 -3.27 -4.91
N TRP A 106 16.49 -3.04 -6.10
CA TRP A 106 15.73 -1.83 -6.40
C TRP A 106 14.37 -1.82 -5.71
N MET A 107 13.75 -2.99 -5.47
CA MET A 107 12.57 -3.09 -4.61
C MET A 107 12.91 -2.65 -3.17
N TRP A 108 14.04 -3.08 -2.60
CA TRP A 108 14.49 -2.57 -1.29
C TRP A 108 14.69 -1.06 -1.29
N GLY A 109 15.27 -0.52 -2.38
CA GLY A 109 15.41 0.92 -2.57
C GLY A 109 14.08 1.67 -2.46
N THR A 110 13.04 1.15 -3.14
CA THR A 110 11.68 1.73 -3.03
C THR A 110 11.13 1.65 -1.61
N GLY A 111 11.36 0.54 -0.91
CA GLY A 111 10.91 0.36 0.47
C GLY A 111 11.58 1.37 1.41
N LEU A 112 12.89 1.52 1.34
CA LEU A 112 13.67 2.39 2.23
C LEU A 112 13.28 3.86 2.11
N VAL A 113 13.17 4.38 0.87
CA VAL A 113 12.73 5.77 0.67
C VAL A 113 11.20 5.90 0.77
N GLY A 114 10.48 4.86 0.40
CA GLY A 114 9.02 4.78 0.45
C GLY A 114 8.46 4.89 1.86
N MET A 115 9.16 4.39 2.88
CA MET A 115 8.76 4.59 4.28
C MET A 115 8.57 6.07 4.65
N ALA A 116 9.42 6.97 4.12
CA ALA A 116 9.27 8.41 4.36
C ALA A 116 8.07 8.99 3.62
N SER A 117 7.80 8.51 2.39
CA SER A 117 6.60 8.89 1.64
C SER A 117 5.34 8.42 2.36
N LYS A 118 5.30 7.18 2.81
CA LYS A 118 4.20 6.59 3.57
C LYS A 118 3.92 7.35 4.88
N TYR A 119 4.99 7.74 5.59
CA TYR A 119 4.90 8.63 6.74
C TYR A 119 4.19 9.94 6.38
N GLY A 120 4.63 10.61 5.31
CA GLY A 120 4.08 11.88 4.87
C GLY A 120 2.61 11.78 4.44
N GLU A 121 2.25 10.72 3.73
CA GLU A 121 0.88 10.42 3.31
C GLU A 121 -0.07 10.27 4.51
N ALA A 122 0.30 9.42 5.45
CA ALA A 122 -0.50 9.17 6.64
C ALA A 122 -0.60 10.41 7.54
N PHE A 123 0.53 11.13 7.69
CA PHE A 123 0.56 12.42 8.38
C PHE A 123 -0.45 13.40 7.77
N LEU A 124 -0.39 13.63 6.46
CA LEU A 124 -1.32 14.54 5.77
C LEU A 124 -2.75 14.02 5.81
N GLY A 125 -2.96 12.71 5.66
CA GLY A 125 -4.25 12.06 5.75
C GLY A 125 -4.96 12.36 7.07
N VAL A 126 -4.25 12.25 8.19
CA VAL A 126 -4.77 12.60 9.52
C VAL A 126 -4.87 14.12 9.72
N ARG A 127 -3.86 14.87 9.25
CA ARG A 127 -3.78 16.34 9.42
C ARG A 127 -4.94 17.08 8.79
N PHE A 128 -5.43 16.60 7.64
CA PHE A 128 -6.48 17.26 6.84
C PHE A 128 -7.77 16.42 6.75
N ARG A 129 -7.96 15.45 7.64
CA ARG A 129 -9.19 14.67 7.70
C ARG A 129 -10.39 15.51 8.14
N THR A 130 -11.57 15.12 7.69
CA THR A 130 -12.84 15.75 8.02
C THR A 130 -13.84 14.70 8.48
N THR A 131 -14.88 15.13 9.15
CA THR A 131 -16.02 14.27 9.47
C THR A 131 -17.05 14.38 8.32
N ASP A 132 -17.54 13.25 7.83
CA ASP A 132 -18.58 13.18 6.82
C ASP A 132 -19.98 13.46 7.42
N ALA A 133 -21.00 13.56 6.56
CA ALA A 133 -22.38 13.81 6.99
C ALA A 133 -22.99 12.69 7.86
N LYS A 134 -22.38 11.49 7.87
CA LYS A 134 -22.79 10.35 8.70
C LYS A 134 -21.97 10.22 9.98
N GLY A 135 -21.07 11.17 10.26
CA GLY A 135 -20.19 11.15 11.43
C GLY A 135 -18.91 10.32 11.26
N GLY A 136 -18.69 9.72 10.09
CA GLY A 136 -17.48 8.95 9.79
C GLY A 136 -16.30 9.84 9.43
N ILE A 137 -15.08 9.33 9.63
CA ILE A 137 -13.87 10.05 9.27
C ILE A 137 -13.55 9.86 7.79
N SER A 138 -13.29 10.97 7.08
CA SER A 138 -12.89 11.01 5.68
C SER A 138 -11.59 11.80 5.51
N GLY A 139 -10.55 11.16 4.99
CA GLY A 139 -9.24 11.76 4.74
C GLY A 139 -8.52 11.05 3.60
N GLY A 140 -7.33 11.54 3.26
CA GLY A 140 -6.53 11.05 2.15
C GLY A 140 -6.22 12.14 1.13
N PRO A 141 -5.55 11.82 0.00
CA PRO A 141 -5.14 12.81 -0.99
C PRO A 141 -6.29 13.66 -1.55
N GLN A 142 -7.46 13.05 -1.74
CA GLN A 142 -8.68 13.75 -2.19
C GLN A 142 -9.12 14.87 -1.23
N ARG A 143 -8.62 14.88 0.01
CA ARG A 143 -8.88 15.93 1.00
C ARG A 143 -7.67 16.84 1.18
N TYR A 144 -6.48 16.28 1.50
CA TYR A 144 -5.34 17.13 1.82
C TYR A 144 -4.75 17.88 0.63
N LEU A 145 -4.91 17.42 -0.62
CA LEU A 145 -4.49 18.16 -1.80
C LEU A 145 -5.30 19.46 -1.95
N ALA A 146 -6.62 19.39 -1.79
CA ALA A 146 -7.47 20.56 -1.87
C ALA A 146 -7.29 21.51 -0.67
N ALA A 147 -7.18 20.97 0.53
CA ALA A 147 -7.11 21.73 1.77
C ALA A 147 -5.69 22.28 2.06
N GLY A 148 -4.64 21.54 1.68
CA GLY A 148 -3.26 21.93 1.92
C GLY A 148 -2.70 22.90 0.88
N ILE A 149 -3.08 22.76 -0.40
CA ILE A 149 -2.59 23.62 -1.50
C ILE A 149 -3.46 24.88 -1.69
N GLN A 150 -4.72 24.86 -1.29
CA GLN A 150 -5.65 26.01 -1.15
C GLN A 150 -5.89 26.87 -2.40
N ASN A 151 -5.68 26.34 -3.60
CA ASN A 151 -5.94 27.03 -4.85
C ASN A 151 -6.63 26.10 -5.86
N GLY A 152 -6.89 26.59 -7.09
CA GLY A 152 -7.52 25.82 -8.16
C GLY A 152 -6.72 24.58 -8.53
N PHE A 153 -5.39 24.64 -8.50
CA PHE A 153 -4.50 23.51 -8.78
C PHE A 153 -4.65 22.40 -7.73
N GLY A 154 -4.69 22.74 -6.43
CA GLY A 154 -4.91 21.76 -5.38
C GLY A 154 -6.27 21.05 -5.49
N LYS A 155 -7.32 21.78 -5.88
CA LYS A 155 -8.63 21.21 -6.15
C LYS A 155 -8.59 20.25 -7.35
N PHE A 156 -7.92 20.63 -8.43
CA PHE A 156 -7.72 19.77 -9.62
C PHE A 156 -7.00 18.48 -9.24
N LEU A 157 -5.87 18.57 -8.54
CA LEU A 157 -5.12 17.39 -8.08
C LEU A 157 -5.97 16.46 -7.22
N ALA A 158 -6.80 17.02 -6.32
CA ALA A 158 -7.68 16.25 -5.45
C ALA A 158 -8.76 15.49 -6.24
N TRP A 159 -9.36 16.11 -7.26
CA TRP A 159 -10.33 15.48 -8.15
C TRP A 159 -9.70 14.43 -9.04
N PHE A 160 -8.54 14.76 -9.64
CA PHE A 160 -7.80 13.80 -10.47
C PHE A 160 -7.42 12.55 -9.67
N PHE A 161 -6.90 12.74 -8.45
CA PHE A 161 -6.62 11.63 -7.54
C PHE A 161 -7.87 10.79 -7.27
N ALA A 162 -8.98 11.42 -6.91
CA ALA A 162 -10.20 10.69 -6.55
C ALA A 162 -10.72 9.81 -7.70
N ILE A 163 -10.72 10.33 -8.93
CA ILE A 163 -11.14 9.58 -10.12
C ILE A 163 -10.19 8.41 -10.37
N ALA A 164 -8.88 8.67 -10.41
CA ALA A 164 -7.88 7.64 -10.62
C ALA A 164 -7.93 6.55 -9.54
N ALA A 165 -8.15 6.93 -8.28
CA ALA A 165 -8.25 5.99 -7.16
C ALA A 165 -9.49 5.09 -7.23
N VAL A 166 -10.64 5.60 -7.68
CA VAL A 166 -11.84 4.76 -7.90
C VAL A 166 -11.56 3.73 -9.00
N ILE A 167 -10.96 4.16 -10.10
CA ILE A 167 -10.62 3.27 -11.22
C ILE A 167 -9.58 2.22 -10.78
N ALA A 168 -8.50 2.65 -10.13
CA ALA A 168 -7.46 1.76 -9.62
C ALA A 168 -8.02 0.73 -8.63
N ALA A 169 -8.99 1.11 -7.78
CA ALA A 169 -9.60 0.20 -6.84
C ALA A 169 -10.31 -0.98 -7.52
N PHE A 170 -11.04 -0.74 -8.62
CA PHE A 170 -11.65 -1.81 -9.41
C PHE A 170 -10.62 -2.66 -10.15
N GLY A 171 -9.54 -2.07 -10.65
CA GLY A 171 -8.46 -2.78 -11.35
C GLY A 171 -7.57 -3.57 -10.39
N ILE A 172 -6.55 -2.89 -9.84
CA ILE A 172 -5.50 -3.50 -9.00
C ILE A 172 -6.04 -4.04 -7.67
N GLY A 173 -7.03 -3.37 -7.10
CA GLY A 173 -7.61 -3.72 -5.80
C GLY A 173 -8.68 -4.81 -5.85
N ASN A 174 -9.18 -5.18 -7.03
CA ASN A 174 -10.28 -6.13 -7.19
C ASN A 174 -10.03 -7.17 -8.26
N LEU A 175 -10.13 -6.77 -9.55
CA LEU A 175 -10.06 -7.68 -10.69
C LEU A 175 -8.79 -8.54 -10.69
N THR A 176 -7.61 -7.91 -10.55
CA THR A 176 -6.33 -8.62 -10.58
C THR A 176 -6.16 -9.56 -9.37
N GLN A 177 -6.68 -9.17 -8.20
CA GLN A 177 -6.62 -9.99 -7.00
C GLN A 177 -7.53 -11.22 -7.13
N ALA A 178 -8.77 -11.03 -7.58
CA ALA A 178 -9.73 -12.12 -7.77
C ALA A 178 -9.24 -13.11 -8.86
N ASN A 179 -8.65 -12.59 -9.94
CA ASN A 179 -8.05 -13.40 -11.00
C ASN A 179 -6.90 -14.27 -10.46
N ALA A 180 -5.96 -13.68 -9.70
CA ALA A 180 -4.84 -14.41 -9.15
C ALA A 180 -5.27 -15.51 -8.16
N VAL A 181 -6.33 -15.28 -7.36
CA VAL A 181 -6.91 -16.32 -6.49
C VAL A 181 -7.47 -17.45 -7.33
N SER A 182 -8.25 -17.12 -8.36
CA SER A 182 -8.88 -18.13 -9.22
C SER A 182 -7.85 -18.98 -9.94
N ALA A 183 -6.88 -18.34 -10.60
CA ALA A 183 -5.80 -19.04 -11.30
C ALA A 183 -4.95 -19.92 -10.36
N GLY A 184 -4.61 -19.40 -9.18
CA GLY A 184 -3.82 -20.17 -8.20
C GLY A 184 -4.56 -21.37 -7.61
N LEU A 185 -5.87 -21.27 -7.37
CA LEU A 185 -6.70 -22.37 -6.89
C LEU A 185 -6.97 -23.40 -7.99
N GLU A 186 -7.16 -22.96 -9.22
CA GLU A 186 -7.34 -23.85 -10.37
C GLU A 186 -6.05 -24.65 -10.64
N ASP A 187 -4.90 -23.99 -10.71
CA ASP A 187 -3.59 -24.62 -10.97
C ASP A 187 -3.21 -25.63 -9.86
N THR A 188 -3.41 -25.27 -8.59
CA THR A 188 -2.93 -26.09 -7.46
C THR A 188 -3.92 -27.15 -7.03
N PHE A 189 -5.22 -26.87 -7.05
CA PHE A 189 -6.26 -27.72 -6.47
C PHE A 189 -7.33 -28.16 -7.47
N GLY A 190 -7.29 -27.69 -8.72
CA GLY A 190 -8.29 -27.99 -9.74
C GLY A 190 -9.68 -27.37 -9.42
N VAL A 191 -9.73 -26.29 -8.66
CA VAL A 191 -10.99 -25.64 -8.26
C VAL A 191 -11.55 -24.85 -9.43
N ASP A 192 -12.82 -25.08 -9.78
CA ASP A 192 -13.52 -24.32 -10.84
C ASP A 192 -13.54 -22.82 -10.52
N PRO A 193 -13.10 -21.95 -11.45
CA PRO A 193 -13.14 -20.49 -11.30
C PRO A 193 -14.51 -19.92 -10.86
N ARG A 194 -15.61 -20.54 -11.26
CA ARG A 194 -16.97 -20.16 -10.87
C ARG A 194 -17.23 -20.40 -9.38
N LEU A 195 -16.71 -21.49 -8.83
CA LEU A 195 -16.81 -21.78 -7.40
C LEU A 195 -15.99 -20.76 -6.59
N THR A 196 -14.77 -20.47 -7.06
CA THR A 196 -13.92 -19.40 -6.48
C THR A 196 -14.65 -18.06 -6.50
N ALA A 197 -15.27 -17.68 -7.61
CA ALA A 197 -16.04 -16.43 -7.72
C ALA A 197 -17.18 -16.34 -6.70
N VAL A 198 -17.94 -17.42 -6.51
CA VAL A 198 -19.04 -17.47 -5.52
C VAL A 198 -18.51 -17.32 -4.09
N ILE A 199 -17.44 -18.02 -3.74
CA ILE A 199 -16.82 -17.94 -2.40
C ILE A 199 -16.33 -16.52 -2.13
N LEU A 200 -15.61 -15.91 -3.07
CA LEU A 200 -15.12 -14.54 -2.94
C LEU A 200 -16.26 -13.54 -2.85
N PHE A 201 -17.30 -13.67 -3.70
CA PHE A 201 -18.48 -12.79 -3.68
C PHE A 201 -19.16 -12.79 -2.31
N ILE A 202 -19.42 -13.97 -1.75
CA ILE A 202 -20.08 -14.10 -0.45
C ILE A 202 -19.18 -13.57 0.66
N GLY A 203 -17.90 -13.99 0.69
CA GLY A 203 -16.97 -13.61 1.74
C GLY A 203 -16.69 -12.12 1.78
N ILE A 204 -16.43 -11.50 0.62
CA ILE A 204 -16.18 -10.06 0.50
C ILE A 204 -17.46 -9.28 0.79
N GLY A 205 -18.59 -9.67 0.20
CA GLY A 205 -19.88 -9.02 0.43
C GLY A 205 -20.26 -8.98 1.91
N ALA A 206 -20.08 -10.10 2.62
CA ALA A 206 -20.38 -10.17 4.06
C ALA A 206 -19.55 -9.17 4.90
N VAL A 207 -18.27 -8.97 4.55
CA VAL A 207 -17.41 -8.03 5.27
C VAL A 207 -17.73 -6.58 4.91
N LEU A 208 -17.97 -6.28 3.63
CA LEU A 208 -18.21 -4.92 3.15
C LEU A 208 -19.50 -4.29 3.69
N VAL A 209 -20.51 -5.08 4.05
CA VAL A 209 -21.76 -4.57 4.68
C VAL A 209 -21.45 -3.73 5.93
N GLY A 210 -20.49 -4.16 6.77
CA GLY A 210 -20.11 -3.47 8.00
C GLY A 210 -19.14 -2.28 7.82
N GLY A 211 -18.71 -2.00 6.59
CA GLY A 211 -17.78 -0.91 6.25
C GLY A 211 -16.45 -0.99 6.97
N ILE A 212 -15.79 0.17 7.20
CA ILE A 212 -14.42 0.22 7.74
C ILE A 212 -14.27 -0.50 9.09
N LYS A 213 -15.30 -0.50 9.94
CA LYS A 213 -15.26 -1.18 11.24
C LYS A 213 -15.19 -2.71 11.09
N SER A 214 -15.93 -3.26 10.12
CA SER A 214 -15.87 -4.70 9.80
C SER A 214 -14.55 -5.05 9.12
N ILE A 215 -14.15 -4.26 8.12
CA ILE A 215 -12.86 -4.42 7.43
C ILE A 215 -11.72 -4.40 8.44
N GLY A 216 -11.65 -3.39 9.32
CA GLY A 216 -10.60 -3.27 10.32
C GLY A 216 -10.51 -4.47 11.26
N LYS A 217 -11.64 -5.00 11.74
CA LYS A 217 -11.67 -6.20 12.59
C LYS A 217 -11.18 -7.45 11.86
N VAL A 218 -11.64 -7.65 10.62
CA VAL A 218 -11.23 -8.81 9.82
C VAL A 218 -9.75 -8.73 9.48
N THR A 219 -9.25 -7.59 9.02
CA THR A 219 -7.84 -7.41 8.68
C THR A 219 -6.93 -7.49 9.90
N ALA A 220 -7.37 -7.01 11.08
CA ALA A 220 -6.61 -7.12 12.33
C ALA A 220 -6.37 -8.57 12.77
N ALA A 221 -7.26 -9.49 12.42
CA ALA A 221 -7.10 -10.92 12.70
C ALA A 221 -6.34 -11.64 11.58
N PHE A 222 -6.73 -11.39 10.32
CA PHE A 222 -6.23 -12.13 9.16
C PHE A 222 -4.79 -11.77 8.78
N VAL A 223 -4.46 -10.48 8.76
CA VAL A 223 -3.18 -10.01 8.21
C VAL A 223 -1.97 -10.54 8.98
N PRO A 224 -1.92 -10.47 10.30
CA PRO A 224 -0.78 -11.05 11.02
C PRO A 224 -0.66 -12.56 10.82
N MET A 225 -1.80 -13.27 10.79
CA MET A 225 -1.83 -14.72 10.59
C MET A 225 -1.27 -15.10 9.22
N MET A 226 -1.74 -14.45 8.13
CA MET A 226 -1.30 -14.76 6.78
C MET A 226 0.20 -14.46 6.59
N ILE A 227 0.69 -13.34 7.13
CA ILE A 227 2.11 -12.98 7.07
C ILE A 227 2.97 -14.02 7.82
N VAL A 228 2.55 -14.43 9.01
CA VAL A 228 3.29 -15.43 9.80
C VAL A 228 3.35 -16.78 9.07
N ILE A 229 2.23 -17.27 8.53
CA ILE A 229 2.20 -18.54 7.78
C ILE A 229 3.18 -18.49 6.59
N TYR A 230 3.12 -17.40 5.81
CA TYR A 230 3.99 -17.22 4.66
C TYR A 230 5.47 -17.13 5.05
N LEU A 231 5.80 -16.33 6.07
CA LEU A 231 7.17 -16.18 6.56
C LEU A 231 7.74 -17.47 7.13
N VAL A 232 6.93 -18.25 7.88
CA VAL A 232 7.37 -19.56 8.42
C VAL A 232 7.73 -20.50 7.29
N GLY A 233 6.88 -20.60 6.25
CA GLY A 233 7.18 -21.39 5.06
C GLY A 233 8.48 -20.96 4.38
N GLY A 234 8.65 -19.66 4.14
CA GLY A 234 9.87 -19.11 3.54
C GLY A 234 11.12 -19.30 4.39
N ILE A 235 11.02 -19.15 5.71
CA ILE A 235 12.14 -19.40 6.64
C ILE A 235 12.59 -20.86 6.57
N ILE A 236 11.67 -21.83 6.51
CA ILE A 236 12.00 -23.23 6.38
C ILE A 236 12.78 -23.48 5.09
N VAL A 237 12.32 -22.92 3.94
CA VAL A 237 13.07 -22.99 2.67
C VAL A 237 14.45 -22.38 2.79
N LEU A 238 14.59 -21.21 3.40
CA LEU A 238 15.90 -20.54 3.55
C LEU A 238 16.84 -21.32 4.50
N ILE A 239 16.32 -21.99 5.52
CA ILE A 239 17.13 -22.86 6.39
C ILE A 239 17.70 -24.05 5.60
N THR A 240 16.87 -24.69 4.74
CA THR A 240 17.33 -25.81 3.90
C THR A 240 18.36 -25.37 2.85
N HIS A 241 18.35 -24.10 2.45
CA HIS A 241 19.27 -23.50 1.48
C HIS A 241 20.22 -22.46 2.13
N ALA A 242 20.53 -22.61 3.42
CA ALA A 242 21.32 -21.60 4.15
C ALA A 242 22.71 -21.36 3.54
N GLY A 243 23.30 -22.39 2.92
CA GLY A 243 24.59 -22.28 2.20
C GLY A 243 24.55 -21.39 0.97
N ASP A 244 23.39 -21.24 0.33
CA ASP A 244 23.22 -20.49 -0.91
C ASP A 244 22.87 -19.01 -0.65
N ILE A 245 22.47 -18.66 0.57
CA ILE A 245 22.07 -17.29 0.95
C ILE A 245 23.17 -16.27 0.66
N PRO A 246 24.45 -16.47 1.04
CA PRO A 246 25.52 -15.50 0.73
C PRO A 246 25.71 -15.31 -0.77
N ALA A 247 25.63 -16.37 -1.57
CA ALA A 247 25.74 -16.31 -3.03
C ALA A 247 24.53 -15.56 -3.63
N ALA A 248 23.30 -15.76 -3.12
CA ALA A 248 22.11 -15.06 -3.53
C ALA A 248 22.23 -13.55 -3.27
N PHE A 249 22.66 -13.13 -2.09
CA PHE A 249 22.94 -11.70 -1.83
C PHE A 249 24.01 -11.16 -2.77
N GLY A 250 25.13 -11.88 -2.97
CA GLY A 250 26.18 -11.49 -3.92
C GLY A 250 25.64 -11.29 -5.33
N MET A 251 24.73 -12.16 -5.79
CA MET A 251 24.07 -12.07 -7.08
C MET A 251 23.14 -10.84 -7.14
N ILE A 252 22.28 -10.64 -6.15
CA ILE A 252 21.37 -9.50 -6.06
C ILE A 252 22.13 -8.17 -6.15
N PHE A 253 23.18 -7.99 -5.36
CA PHE A 253 23.97 -6.76 -5.37
C PHE A 253 24.75 -6.55 -6.68
N ARG A 254 25.36 -7.61 -7.23
CA ARG A 254 26.09 -7.51 -8.50
C ARG A 254 25.14 -7.18 -9.64
N ASP A 255 24.03 -7.90 -9.74
CA ASP A 255 23.10 -7.79 -10.87
C ASP A 255 22.27 -6.51 -10.80
N ALA A 256 22.14 -5.88 -9.63
CA ALA A 256 21.53 -4.57 -9.48
C ALA A 256 22.20 -3.46 -10.29
N PHE A 257 23.51 -3.60 -10.56
CA PHE A 257 24.31 -2.57 -11.24
C PHE A 257 24.92 -3.03 -12.56
N SER A 258 25.03 -4.35 -12.79
CA SER A 258 25.60 -4.90 -14.03
C SER A 258 24.55 -5.46 -15.00
N GLY A 259 23.35 -5.76 -14.49
CA GLY A 259 22.19 -6.24 -15.24
C GLY A 259 22.44 -7.55 -16.00
N THR A 260 22.12 -8.68 -15.38
CA THR A 260 21.89 -9.94 -16.10
C THR A 260 20.40 -10.08 -16.44
N ALA A 261 19.92 -9.25 -17.39
CA ALA A 261 18.59 -9.51 -17.93
C ALA A 261 18.63 -10.83 -18.69
N ALA A 262 17.69 -11.72 -18.39
CA ALA A 262 17.55 -13.03 -19.04
C ALA A 262 17.30 -12.94 -20.57
N THR A 263 17.17 -11.75 -21.11
CA THR A 263 16.85 -11.44 -22.51
C THR A 263 18.01 -11.01 -23.40
N GLY A 264 19.26 -11.18 -22.97
CA GLY A 264 20.43 -11.05 -23.87
C GLY A 264 20.72 -9.65 -24.47
N GLY A 265 20.31 -8.58 -23.77
CA GLY A 265 20.54 -7.20 -24.21
C GLY A 265 21.89 -6.61 -23.78
N PHE A 266 22.28 -5.47 -24.38
CA PHE A 266 23.43 -4.68 -23.97
C PHE A 266 23.40 -4.38 -22.46
N LEU A 267 24.54 -4.41 -21.76
CA LEU A 267 24.69 -4.24 -20.31
C LEU A 267 23.90 -3.04 -19.74
N GLY A 268 23.80 -1.93 -20.47
CA GLY A 268 23.02 -0.76 -20.06
C GLY A 268 21.51 -0.95 -20.10
N ALA A 269 20.99 -1.72 -21.05
CA ALA A 269 19.56 -2.02 -21.15
C ALA A 269 19.12 -2.95 -20.01
N ALA A 270 19.96 -3.92 -19.65
CA ALA A 270 19.69 -4.84 -18.57
C ALA A 270 19.60 -4.15 -17.20
N PHE A 271 20.50 -3.19 -16.92
CA PHE A 271 20.43 -2.35 -15.73
C PHE A 271 19.12 -1.56 -15.66
N ILE A 272 18.71 -0.92 -16.76
CA ILE A 272 17.46 -0.13 -16.81
C ILE A 272 16.26 -1.04 -16.57
N ILE A 273 16.22 -2.25 -17.13
CA ILE A 273 15.15 -3.20 -16.93
C ILE A 273 15.06 -3.65 -15.45
N ALA A 274 16.21 -3.99 -14.83
CA ALA A 274 16.23 -4.36 -13.41
C ALA A 274 15.73 -3.22 -12.53
N LEU A 275 16.17 -2.00 -12.80
CA LEU A 275 15.72 -0.80 -12.10
C LEU A 275 14.22 -0.56 -12.29
N GLN A 276 13.73 -0.58 -13.53
CA GLN A 276 12.31 -0.36 -13.83
C GLN A 276 11.42 -1.41 -13.18
N MET A 277 11.75 -2.70 -13.33
CA MET A 277 10.99 -3.79 -12.75
C MET A 277 11.01 -3.73 -11.22
N GLY A 278 12.17 -3.48 -10.63
CA GLY A 278 12.30 -3.32 -9.19
C GLY A 278 11.46 -2.16 -8.65
N PHE A 279 11.49 -1.00 -9.31
CA PHE A 279 10.67 0.14 -8.91
C PHE A 279 9.18 -0.10 -9.14
N ALA A 280 8.78 -0.51 -10.34
CA ALA A 280 7.37 -0.69 -10.67
C ALA A 280 6.71 -1.74 -9.75
N ARG A 281 7.34 -2.91 -9.59
CA ARG A 281 6.78 -3.99 -8.76
C ARG A 281 6.97 -3.75 -7.26
N GLY A 282 8.05 -3.06 -6.84
CA GLY A 282 8.23 -2.63 -5.45
C GLY A 282 7.13 -1.68 -5.00
N ILE A 283 6.80 -0.68 -5.82
CA ILE A 283 5.74 0.29 -5.51
C ILE A 283 4.35 -0.33 -5.67
N PHE A 284 4.15 -1.21 -6.65
CA PHE A 284 2.92 -2.01 -6.76
C PHE A 284 2.64 -2.79 -5.47
N SER A 285 3.68 -3.34 -4.82
CA SER A 285 3.58 -4.05 -3.55
C SER A 285 3.30 -3.09 -2.38
N ASN A 286 4.19 -2.14 -2.11
CA ASN A 286 4.13 -1.33 -0.88
C ASN A 286 3.26 -0.07 -0.96
N GLU A 287 2.81 0.33 -2.14
CA GLU A 287 1.99 1.52 -2.40
C GLU A 287 2.56 2.84 -1.86
N SER A 288 3.87 2.95 -1.65
CA SER A 288 4.48 4.17 -1.10
C SER A 288 4.57 5.26 -2.16
N GLY A 289 4.02 6.42 -1.88
CA GLY A 289 3.91 7.52 -2.84
C GLY A 289 2.60 7.52 -3.63
N MET A 290 1.76 6.49 -3.46
CA MET A 290 0.50 6.38 -4.17
C MET A 290 -0.67 7.10 -3.49
N GLY A 291 -0.56 7.37 -2.18
CA GLY A 291 -1.60 8.05 -1.41
C GLY A 291 -2.75 7.17 -0.93
N SER A 292 -2.86 5.94 -1.41
CA SER A 292 -3.94 5.00 -1.09
C SER A 292 -4.06 4.74 0.40
N ALA A 293 -2.98 4.36 1.06
CA ALA A 293 -2.95 4.02 2.48
C ALA A 293 -3.27 5.22 3.41
N ALA A 294 -3.11 6.47 2.94
CA ALA A 294 -3.52 7.65 3.69
C ALA A 294 -5.02 7.66 4.00
N VAL A 295 -5.83 6.98 3.17
CA VAL A 295 -7.28 6.86 3.36
C VAL A 295 -7.59 6.04 4.61
N ALA A 296 -6.97 4.84 4.77
CA ALA A 296 -7.11 4.03 5.99
C ALA A 296 -6.48 4.71 7.20
N ALA A 297 -5.28 5.28 7.06
CA ALA A 297 -4.59 5.99 8.13
C ALA A 297 -5.41 7.15 8.69
N SER A 298 -6.20 7.83 7.85
CA SER A 298 -7.06 8.93 8.29
C SER A 298 -8.17 8.50 9.24
N ALA A 299 -8.65 7.25 9.13
CA ALA A 299 -9.70 6.70 9.99
C ALA A 299 -9.20 6.26 11.37
N ALA A 300 -7.88 6.21 11.58
CA ALA A 300 -7.28 5.77 12.83
C ALA A 300 -7.63 6.70 14.02
N LYS A 301 -7.93 6.10 15.16
CA LYS A 301 -8.00 6.80 16.45
C LYS A 301 -6.59 7.23 16.82
N THR A 302 -6.29 8.50 16.67
CA THR A 302 -4.98 9.07 17.00
C THR A 302 -5.12 10.48 17.53
N SER A 303 -4.30 10.79 18.51
CA SER A 303 -4.22 12.10 19.15
C SER A 303 -3.38 13.11 18.35
N HIS A 304 -2.45 12.60 17.50
CA HIS A 304 -1.57 13.46 16.70
C HIS A 304 -1.15 12.81 15.37
N PRO A 305 -1.11 13.55 14.23
CA PRO A 305 -0.71 13.03 12.92
C PRO A 305 0.66 12.34 12.89
N VAL A 306 1.63 12.82 13.66
CA VAL A 306 2.97 12.22 13.76
C VAL A 306 2.90 10.79 14.27
N ARG A 307 2.04 10.49 15.25
CA ARG A 307 1.88 9.14 15.78
C ARG A 307 1.41 8.19 14.68
N GLN A 308 0.34 8.55 13.98
CA GLN A 308 -0.17 7.73 12.88
C GLN A 308 0.79 7.67 11.69
N GLY A 309 1.51 8.74 11.39
CA GLY A 309 2.57 8.75 10.37
C GLY A 309 3.65 7.71 10.67
N LEU A 310 4.12 7.64 11.93
CA LEU A 310 5.10 6.66 12.38
C LEU A 310 4.55 5.22 12.31
N VAL A 311 3.32 4.99 12.75
CA VAL A 311 2.68 3.68 12.63
C VAL A 311 2.57 3.27 11.17
N SER A 312 2.09 4.15 10.29
CA SER A 312 1.87 3.83 8.88
C SER A 312 3.15 3.56 8.09
N MET A 313 4.30 4.17 8.44
CA MET A 313 5.55 3.86 7.74
C MET A 313 6.03 2.43 8.00
N THR A 314 5.60 1.78 9.10
CA THR A 314 5.94 0.38 9.39
C THR A 314 5.29 -0.60 8.42
N GLN A 315 4.19 -0.22 7.79
CA GLN A 315 3.56 -0.99 6.73
C GLN A 315 4.53 -1.27 5.58
N THR A 316 5.21 -0.23 5.07
CA THR A 316 6.20 -0.39 3.99
C THR A 316 7.42 -1.22 4.44
N PHE A 317 7.82 -1.10 5.70
CA PHE A 317 8.88 -1.96 6.26
C PHE A 317 8.46 -3.43 6.26
N ILE A 318 7.28 -3.75 6.80
CA ILE A 318 6.77 -5.14 6.87
C ILE A 318 6.57 -5.70 5.46
N ASP A 319 5.93 -4.94 4.58
CA ASP A 319 5.67 -5.34 3.21
C ASP A 319 6.96 -5.63 2.43
N THR A 320 7.84 -4.65 2.33
CA THR A 320 8.95 -4.71 1.39
C THR A 320 10.23 -5.26 2.02
N ILE A 321 10.59 -4.79 3.22
CA ILE A 321 11.86 -5.23 3.84
C ILE A 321 11.71 -6.64 4.44
N VAL A 322 10.48 -7.05 4.83
CA VAL A 322 10.28 -8.39 5.38
C VAL A 322 9.69 -9.33 4.34
N VAL A 323 8.46 -9.09 3.84
CA VAL A 323 7.74 -10.07 3.00
C VAL A 323 8.34 -10.19 1.61
N VAL A 324 8.58 -9.07 0.90
CA VAL A 324 9.21 -9.07 -0.44
C VAL A 324 10.62 -9.67 -0.39
N THR A 325 11.40 -9.35 0.64
CA THR A 325 12.73 -9.94 0.83
C THR A 325 12.65 -11.47 0.97
N MET A 326 11.69 -11.97 1.76
CA MET A 326 11.48 -13.41 1.91
C MET A 326 11.20 -14.07 0.58
N THR A 327 10.23 -13.54 -0.18
CA THR A 327 9.86 -14.06 -1.50
C THR A 327 11.06 -14.05 -2.46
N GLY A 328 11.75 -12.91 -2.54
CA GLY A 328 12.88 -12.75 -3.45
C GLY A 328 14.05 -13.67 -3.12
N LEU A 329 14.39 -13.82 -1.84
CA LEU A 329 15.45 -14.74 -1.44
C LEU A 329 15.10 -16.20 -1.74
N VAL A 330 13.86 -16.63 -1.46
CA VAL A 330 13.42 -18.00 -1.81
C VAL A 330 13.54 -18.25 -3.31
N ILE A 331 13.09 -17.32 -4.16
CA ILE A 331 13.17 -17.44 -5.62
C ILE A 331 14.64 -17.49 -6.09
N VAL A 332 15.50 -16.67 -5.53
CA VAL A 332 16.91 -16.57 -5.96
C VAL A 332 17.74 -17.76 -5.46
N THR A 333 17.56 -18.21 -4.20
CA THR A 333 18.30 -19.34 -3.63
C THR A 333 17.93 -20.68 -4.26
N THR A 334 16.69 -20.83 -4.76
CA THR A 334 16.23 -22.05 -5.44
C THR A 334 16.50 -22.04 -6.95
N ASP A 335 17.08 -20.98 -7.50
CA ASP A 335 17.36 -20.81 -8.93
C ASP A 335 16.12 -20.85 -9.86
N VAL A 336 14.92 -20.86 -9.30
CA VAL A 336 13.66 -21.00 -10.07
C VAL A 336 13.39 -19.78 -10.98
N TRP A 337 13.99 -18.62 -10.67
CA TRP A 337 13.89 -17.45 -11.53
C TRP A 337 14.40 -17.67 -12.97
N LYS A 338 15.28 -18.67 -13.20
CA LYS A 338 15.80 -19.06 -14.51
C LYS A 338 14.76 -19.66 -15.45
N LEU A 339 13.56 -19.99 -14.95
CA LEU A 339 12.43 -20.48 -15.76
C LEU A 339 11.85 -19.41 -16.69
N GLY A 340 12.17 -18.14 -16.45
CA GLY A 340 11.78 -17.02 -17.31
C GLY A 340 10.42 -16.39 -16.99
N PRO A 341 10.07 -15.31 -17.72
CA PRO A 341 8.91 -14.48 -17.42
C PRO A 341 7.55 -15.19 -17.58
N ASP A 342 7.44 -16.13 -18.51
CA ASP A 342 6.20 -16.89 -18.76
C ASP A 342 5.74 -17.70 -17.55
N GLN A 343 6.64 -17.96 -16.60
CA GLN A 343 6.36 -18.71 -15.39
C GLN A 343 6.18 -17.84 -14.15
N ALA A 344 6.17 -16.51 -14.30
CA ALA A 344 6.12 -15.58 -13.18
C ALA A 344 4.91 -15.80 -12.25
N GLY A 345 3.75 -16.13 -12.80
CA GLY A 345 2.52 -16.38 -12.03
C GLY A 345 2.63 -17.53 -11.03
N VAL A 346 3.35 -18.59 -11.38
CA VAL A 346 3.53 -19.81 -10.55
C VAL A 346 4.94 -19.93 -9.96
N MET A 347 5.84 -19.03 -10.28
CA MET A 347 7.26 -19.09 -9.93
C MET A 347 7.50 -19.20 -8.41
N THR A 348 6.82 -18.41 -7.61
CA THR A 348 6.97 -18.45 -6.15
C THR A 348 6.51 -19.81 -5.58
N ALA A 349 5.40 -20.36 -6.08
CA ALA A 349 4.93 -21.67 -5.66
C ALA A 349 5.95 -22.78 -6.02
N ARG A 350 6.52 -22.71 -7.21
CA ARG A 350 7.60 -23.63 -7.64
C ARG A 350 8.87 -23.47 -6.81
N ALA A 351 9.23 -22.23 -6.46
CA ALA A 351 10.39 -21.95 -5.61
C ALA A 351 10.23 -22.55 -4.21
N PHE A 352 9.04 -22.43 -3.62
CA PHE A 352 8.75 -23.07 -2.34
C PHE A 352 8.71 -24.61 -2.44
N SER A 353 8.12 -25.16 -3.51
CA SER A 353 8.11 -26.61 -3.73
C SER A 353 9.51 -27.17 -3.94
N ALA A 354 10.34 -26.51 -4.76
CA ALA A 354 11.73 -26.90 -4.97
C ALA A 354 12.54 -26.81 -3.66
N GLY A 355 12.35 -25.73 -2.90
CA GLY A 355 13.06 -25.50 -1.66
C GLY A 355 12.68 -26.44 -0.52
N LEU A 356 11.43 -26.92 -0.48
CA LEU A 356 10.98 -27.92 0.51
C LEU A 356 11.14 -29.37 0.00
N GLY A 357 11.47 -29.56 -1.29
CA GLY A 357 11.50 -30.89 -1.92
C GLY A 357 10.13 -31.58 -1.93
N SER A 358 9.05 -30.82 -1.95
CA SER A 358 7.68 -31.33 -1.81
C SER A 358 6.65 -30.34 -2.35
N ASP A 359 5.54 -30.86 -2.89
CA ASP A 359 4.39 -30.05 -3.38
C ASP A 359 3.70 -29.23 -2.29
N TRP A 360 3.92 -29.55 -1.01
CA TRP A 360 3.45 -28.74 0.11
C TRP A 360 3.90 -27.27 0.02
N GLY A 361 5.08 -27.01 -0.57
CA GLY A 361 5.56 -25.66 -0.78
C GLY A 361 4.64 -24.84 -1.67
N GLY A 362 4.22 -25.40 -2.79
CA GLY A 362 3.25 -24.79 -3.69
C GLY A 362 1.89 -24.54 -3.02
N MET A 363 1.40 -25.51 -2.25
CA MET A 363 0.14 -25.39 -1.50
C MET A 363 0.18 -24.24 -0.48
N ILE A 364 1.29 -24.08 0.27
CA ILE A 364 1.47 -22.95 1.22
C ILE A 364 1.35 -21.62 0.48
N VAL A 365 1.99 -21.49 -0.68
CA VAL A 365 1.96 -20.27 -1.46
C VAL A 365 0.56 -20.00 -2.02
N SER A 366 -0.10 -21.00 -2.60
CA SER A 366 -1.45 -20.84 -3.17
C SER A 366 -2.48 -20.46 -2.11
N VAL A 367 -2.44 -21.08 -0.93
CA VAL A 367 -3.27 -20.68 0.21
C VAL A 367 -2.94 -19.26 0.67
N SER A 368 -1.64 -18.90 0.70
CA SER A 368 -1.23 -17.52 1.04
C SER A 368 -1.74 -16.49 0.04
N VAL A 369 -1.72 -16.79 -1.27
CA VAL A 369 -2.29 -15.92 -2.31
C VAL A 369 -3.77 -15.68 -2.06
N VAL A 370 -4.54 -16.71 -1.68
CA VAL A 370 -5.97 -16.57 -1.36
C VAL A 370 -6.18 -15.56 -0.23
N PHE A 371 -5.46 -15.72 0.88
CA PHE A 371 -5.58 -14.80 2.03
C PHE A 371 -5.09 -13.40 1.71
N PHE A 372 -3.96 -13.29 1.03
CA PHE A 372 -3.36 -12.00 0.65
C PHE A 372 -4.30 -11.23 -0.30
N ALA A 373 -4.77 -11.88 -1.36
CA ALA A 373 -5.66 -11.24 -2.32
C ALA A 373 -7.03 -10.90 -1.71
N PHE A 374 -7.61 -11.80 -0.91
CA PHE A 374 -8.86 -11.52 -0.19
C PHE A 374 -8.73 -10.28 0.69
N SER A 375 -7.66 -10.18 1.47
CA SER A 375 -7.42 -9.01 2.32
C SER A 375 -7.18 -7.74 1.50
N THR A 376 -6.50 -7.85 0.35
CA THR A 376 -6.26 -6.71 -0.55
C THR A 376 -7.56 -6.17 -1.13
N ILE A 377 -8.47 -7.03 -1.55
CA ILE A 377 -9.81 -6.63 -2.03
C ILE A 377 -10.54 -5.84 -0.92
N LEU A 378 -10.49 -6.29 0.33
CA LEU A 378 -11.12 -5.59 1.44
C LEU A 378 -10.51 -4.20 1.68
N GLY A 379 -9.21 -4.08 1.71
CA GLY A 379 -8.52 -2.80 1.91
C GLY A 379 -8.81 -1.78 0.81
N TRP A 380 -8.68 -2.21 -0.44
CA TRP A 380 -8.94 -1.38 -1.61
C TRP A 380 -10.40 -0.99 -1.79
N SER A 381 -11.34 -1.83 -1.33
CA SER A 381 -12.77 -1.46 -1.33
C SER A 381 -13.03 -0.19 -0.53
N TYR A 382 -12.37 -0.04 0.62
CA TYR A 382 -12.48 1.17 1.43
C TYR A 382 -11.83 2.38 0.77
N TYR A 383 -10.65 2.19 0.13
CA TYR A 383 -9.99 3.28 -0.59
C TYR A 383 -10.88 3.84 -1.70
N GLY A 384 -11.41 2.97 -2.55
CA GLY A 384 -12.30 3.38 -3.62
C GLY A 384 -13.62 3.97 -3.12
N GLU A 385 -14.22 3.41 -2.06
CA GLU A 385 -15.44 3.93 -1.43
C GLU A 385 -15.29 5.39 -0.98
N ARG A 386 -14.19 5.70 -0.28
CA ARG A 386 -13.94 7.08 0.20
C ARG A 386 -13.68 8.08 -0.94
N ASN A 387 -13.10 7.61 -2.04
CA ASN A 387 -12.91 8.43 -3.23
C ASN A 387 -14.22 8.58 -4.03
N ALA A 388 -15.02 7.54 -4.17
CA ALA A 388 -16.36 7.60 -4.76
C ALA A 388 -17.29 8.54 -3.96
N GLU A 389 -17.24 8.47 -2.63
CA GLU A 389 -17.95 9.41 -1.76
C GLU A 389 -17.53 10.86 -2.01
N ARG A 390 -16.23 11.11 -2.24
CA ARG A 390 -15.73 12.46 -2.56
C ARG A 390 -16.30 13.00 -3.88
N ILE A 391 -16.51 12.12 -4.86
CA ILE A 391 -17.01 12.47 -6.20
C ILE A 391 -18.52 12.64 -6.21
N PHE A 392 -19.25 11.67 -5.65
CA PHE A 392 -20.68 11.55 -5.79
C PHE A 392 -21.49 11.85 -4.51
N GLY A 393 -20.80 12.02 -3.37
CA GLY A 393 -21.44 12.20 -2.07
C GLY A 393 -21.68 10.88 -1.34
N THR A 394 -22.17 10.98 -0.09
CA THR A 394 -22.32 9.84 0.84
C THR A 394 -23.33 8.79 0.40
N TRP A 395 -24.24 9.11 -0.53
CA TRP A 395 -25.19 8.14 -1.08
C TRP A 395 -24.49 7.05 -1.93
N ALA A 396 -23.33 7.39 -2.52
CA ALA A 396 -22.60 6.49 -3.39
C ALA A 396 -21.95 5.30 -2.66
N THR A 397 -21.82 5.34 -1.33
CA THR A 397 -21.11 4.29 -0.57
C THR A 397 -21.75 2.91 -0.72
N THR A 398 -23.07 2.80 -0.63
CA THR A 398 -23.77 1.51 -0.77
C THR A 398 -23.75 0.97 -2.20
N PRO A 399 -24.13 1.75 -3.25
CA PRO A 399 -23.98 1.30 -4.64
C PRO A 399 -22.55 0.91 -5.01
N TYR A 400 -21.55 1.66 -4.51
CA TYR A 400 -20.14 1.34 -4.74
C TYR A 400 -19.78 -0.04 -4.17
N ARG A 401 -20.14 -0.34 -2.91
CA ARG A 401 -19.87 -1.64 -2.29
C ARG A 401 -20.51 -2.78 -3.07
N MET A 402 -21.76 -2.61 -3.51
CA MET A 402 -22.46 -3.61 -4.33
C MET A 402 -21.75 -3.84 -5.66
N ALA A 403 -21.45 -2.77 -6.41
CA ALA A 403 -20.72 -2.86 -7.67
C ALA A 403 -19.34 -3.52 -7.48
N PHE A 404 -18.59 -3.10 -6.44
CA PHE A 404 -17.29 -3.63 -6.11
C PHE A 404 -17.33 -5.14 -5.82
N THR A 405 -18.33 -5.60 -5.06
CA THR A 405 -18.53 -7.02 -4.78
C THR A 405 -18.91 -7.81 -6.04
N CYS A 406 -19.74 -7.26 -6.94
CA CYS A 406 -20.08 -7.92 -8.21
C CYS A 406 -18.87 -8.06 -9.14
N VAL A 407 -17.98 -7.06 -9.20
CA VAL A 407 -16.81 -7.06 -10.06
C VAL A 407 -15.79 -8.16 -9.67
N VAL A 408 -15.79 -8.61 -8.41
CA VAL A 408 -14.99 -9.76 -7.99
C VAL A 408 -15.30 -11.02 -8.81
N VAL A 409 -16.58 -11.22 -9.16
CA VAL A 409 -17.01 -12.36 -10.00
C VAL A 409 -16.38 -12.28 -11.39
N VAL A 410 -16.37 -11.08 -11.98
CA VAL A 410 -15.73 -10.84 -13.28
C VAL A 410 -14.23 -11.15 -13.20
N GLY A 411 -13.55 -10.65 -12.17
CA GLY A 411 -12.12 -10.90 -11.95
C GLY A 411 -11.78 -12.38 -11.85
N ALA A 412 -12.58 -13.15 -11.12
CA ALA A 412 -12.34 -14.56 -10.90
C ALA A 412 -12.66 -15.46 -12.11
N THR A 413 -13.48 -14.99 -13.07
CA THR A 413 -13.98 -15.83 -14.18
C THR A 413 -13.50 -15.42 -15.57
N THR A 414 -12.68 -14.39 -15.71
CA THR A 414 -12.26 -13.82 -17.00
C THR A 414 -10.73 -13.77 -17.10
N GLU A 415 -10.18 -14.07 -18.29
CA GLU A 415 -8.79 -13.77 -18.60
C GLU A 415 -8.63 -12.26 -18.76
N LEU A 416 -7.64 -11.66 -18.09
CA LEU A 416 -7.67 -10.22 -17.80
C LEU A 416 -6.41 -9.45 -18.24
N ASP A 417 -5.75 -9.79 -19.36
CA ASP A 417 -4.56 -9.04 -19.83
C ASP A 417 -4.82 -7.55 -19.94
N LEU A 418 -5.96 -7.19 -20.55
CA LEU A 418 -6.39 -5.80 -20.68
C LEU A 418 -6.64 -5.15 -19.31
N ALA A 419 -7.23 -5.90 -18.35
CA ALA A 419 -7.50 -5.36 -17.02
C ALA A 419 -6.23 -5.13 -16.21
N TRP A 420 -5.20 -5.97 -16.37
CA TRP A 420 -3.89 -5.74 -15.75
C TRP A 420 -3.22 -4.47 -16.27
N THR A 421 -3.16 -4.29 -17.60
CA THR A 421 -2.58 -3.10 -18.23
C THR A 421 -3.32 -1.82 -17.80
N PHE A 422 -4.64 -1.87 -17.78
CA PHE A 422 -5.48 -0.76 -17.34
C PHE A 422 -5.30 -0.44 -15.85
N ALA A 423 -5.21 -1.47 -15.03
CA ALA A 423 -4.97 -1.33 -13.58
C ALA A 423 -3.60 -0.71 -13.28
N ASP A 424 -2.55 -1.16 -13.95
CA ASP A 424 -1.20 -0.60 -13.82
C ASP A 424 -1.19 0.89 -14.21
N LEU A 425 -1.83 1.25 -15.33
CA LEU A 425 -1.92 2.64 -15.75
C LEU A 425 -2.68 3.52 -14.76
N ALA A 426 -3.85 3.07 -14.30
CA ALA A 426 -4.66 3.82 -13.33
C ALA A 426 -3.91 4.02 -12.01
N ASN A 427 -3.16 3.02 -11.58
CA ASN A 427 -2.31 3.05 -10.41
C ASN A 427 -1.20 4.11 -10.53
N GLY A 428 -0.50 4.14 -11.66
CA GLY A 428 0.51 5.15 -11.94
C GLY A 428 -0.07 6.57 -11.98
N LEU A 429 -1.21 6.74 -12.63
CA LEU A 429 -1.89 8.04 -12.71
C LEU A 429 -2.35 8.54 -11.33
N MET A 430 -2.78 7.64 -10.43
CA MET A 430 -3.16 7.97 -9.06
C MET A 430 -1.95 8.52 -8.27
N ALA A 431 -0.76 7.98 -8.47
CA ALA A 431 0.44 8.42 -7.77
C ALA A 431 0.85 9.86 -8.08
N LEU A 432 0.70 10.30 -9.34
CA LEU A 432 1.19 11.61 -9.79
C LEU A 432 0.69 12.80 -8.95
N PRO A 433 -0.63 13.01 -8.76
CA PRO A 433 -1.12 14.14 -7.96
C PRO A 433 -0.69 14.05 -6.50
N ASN A 434 -0.57 12.85 -5.96
CA ASN A 434 -0.13 12.64 -4.59
C ASN A 434 1.33 13.03 -4.39
N LEU A 435 2.23 12.61 -5.27
CA LEU A 435 3.66 12.93 -5.20
C LEU A 435 3.91 14.44 -5.31
N VAL A 436 3.21 15.10 -6.22
CA VAL A 436 3.23 16.58 -6.33
C VAL A 436 2.79 17.21 -5.00
N GLY A 437 1.70 16.72 -4.41
CA GLY A 437 1.21 17.20 -3.12
C GLY A 437 2.20 16.98 -1.97
N LEU A 438 2.82 15.81 -1.90
CA LEU A 438 3.84 15.48 -0.91
C LEU A 438 5.06 16.42 -0.99
N ILE A 439 5.54 16.72 -2.22
CA ILE A 439 6.65 17.64 -2.42
C ILE A 439 6.27 19.05 -1.95
N ILE A 440 5.11 19.57 -2.37
CA ILE A 440 4.65 20.91 -2.00
C ILE A 440 4.47 21.02 -0.49
N LEU A 441 3.86 20.01 0.14
CA LEU A 441 3.56 20.01 1.58
C LEU A 441 4.70 19.47 2.45
N SER A 442 5.83 19.05 1.87
CA SER A 442 6.94 18.46 2.61
C SER A 442 7.54 19.39 3.68
N GLY A 443 7.48 20.72 3.47
CA GLY A 443 7.90 21.71 4.46
C GLY A 443 6.98 21.76 5.69
N LEU A 444 5.66 21.62 5.48
CA LEU A 444 4.67 21.50 6.55
C LEU A 444 4.92 20.23 7.37
N ILE A 445 5.03 19.07 6.67
CA ILE A 445 5.28 17.77 7.30
C ILE A 445 6.53 17.85 8.19
N ALA A 446 7.66 18.35 7.65
CA ALA A 446 8.92 18.40 8.38
C ALA A 446 8.87 19.31 9.61
N ARG A 447 8.26 20.50 9.49
CA ARG A 447 8.15 21.45 10.59
C ARG A 447 7.31 20.92 11.74
N GLU A 448 6.12 20.40 11.44
CA GLU A 448 5.20 19.89 12.46
C GLU A 448 5.73 18.58 13.08
N THR A 449 6.36 17.69 12.28
CA THR A 449 7.02 16.49 12.78
C THR A 449 8.13 16.83 13.76
N LYS A 450 8.99 17.80 13.42
CA LYS A 450 10.07 18.22 14.30
C LYS A 450 9.51 18.76 15.63
N ALA A 451 8.54 19.67 15.59
CA ALA A 451 7.95 20.23 16.79
C ALA A 451 7.37 19.18 17.72
N TYR A 452 6.63 18.21 17.16
CA TYR A 452 6.04 17.13 17.95
C TYR A 452 7.09 16.16 18.53
N LEU A 453 8.07 15.76 17.74
CA LEU A 453 9.12 14.82 18.21
C LEU A 453 10.12 15.47 19.18
N ASP A 454 10.25 16.81 19.17
CA ASP A 454 11.00 17.56 20.20
C ASP A 454 10.20 17.55 21.53
N PHE A 455 8.86 17.61 21.48
CA PHE A 455 7.96 17.53 22.63
C PHE A 455 7.81 16.10 23.15
N ASP A 456 7.47 15.13 22.31
CA ASP A 456 7.21 13.73 22.69
C ASP A 456 8.06 12.74 21.87
N PRO A 457 9.37 12.65 22.17
CA PRO A 457 10.28 11.82 21.37
C PRO A 457 10.02 10.32 21.48
N LYS A 458 9.30 9.86 22.51
CA LYS A 458 9.01 8.44 22.79
C LYS A 458 7.55 8.05 22.57
N LEU A 459 6.70 8.97 22.12
CA LEU A 459 5.26 8.81 21.93
C LEU A 459 4.53 8.37 23.23
N LYS A 460 4.91 8.96 24.36
CA LYS A 460 4.39 8.61 25.70
C LYS A 460 3.58 9.74 26.34
N ALA A 461 3.46 10.89 25.69
CA ALA A 461 2.67 12.00 26.21
C ALA A 461 1.20 11.57 26.37
N SER A 462 0.62 11.95 27.52
CA SER A 462 -0.80 11.71 27.78
C SER A 462 -1.70 12.57 26.91
N PRO A 463 -2.99 12.23 26.74
CA PRO A 463 -3.93 13.07 25.99
C PRO A 463 -3.95 14.51 26.46
N ASP A 464 -3.95 14.76 27.77
CA ASP A 464 -3.95 16.12 28.35
C ASP A 464 -2.68 16.89 27.99
N GLN A 465 -1.52 16.24 27.98
CA GLN A 465 -0.25 16.84 27.58
C GLN A 465 -0.26 17.21 26.09
N ILE A 466 -0.85 16.36 25.26
CA ILE A 466 -0.97 16.60 23.81
C ILE A 466 -1.95 17.76 23.58
N ASP A 467 -3.08 17.77 24.27
CA ASP A 467 -4.04 18.88 24.18
C ASP A 467 -3.39 20.22 24.59
N GLN A 468 -2.59 20.22 25.65
CA GLN A 468 -1.83 21.39 26.07
C GLN A 468 -0.80 21.82 25.01
N PHE A 469 -0.05 20.86 24.43
CA PHE A 469 0.89 21.12 23.33
C PHE A 469 0.18 21.74 22.12
N LEU A 470 -1.02 21.29 21.78
CA LEU A 470 -1.79 21.81 20.65
C LEU A 470 -2.33 23.24 20.90
N ILE A 471 -2.52 23.62 22.16
CA ILE A 471 -3.02 24.95 22.56
C ILE A 471 -1.87 25.97 22.69
N ASP A 472 -0.63 25.53 22.91
CA ASP A 472 0.53 26.40 23.11
C ASP A 472 0.68 27.39 21.94
N SER A 473 0.88 28.66 22.28
CA SER A 473 1.00 29.78 21.32
C SER A 473 2.20 29.65 20.39
N ASN A 474 3.25 28.96 20.81
CA ASN A 474 4.47 28.71 20.03
C ASN A 474 4.36 27.49 19.10
N ASN A 475 3.25 26.76 19.15
CA ASN A 475 3.08 25.58 18.31
C ASN A 475 2.82 25.99 16.84
N PRO A 476 3.59 25.47 15.87
CA PRO A 476 3.39 25.76 14.44
C PRO A 476 1.99 25.39 13.90
N TRP A 477 1.21 24.59 14.64
CA TRP A 477 -0.18 24.27 14.30
C TRP A 477 -1.12 25.48 14.39
N ARG A 478 -0.88 26.41 15.29
CA ARG A 478 -1.71 27.60 15.48
C ARG A 478 -1.62 28.59 14.32
N THR A 479 -0.49 28.60 13.64
CA THR A 479 -0.21 29.50 12.50
C THR A 479 -0.55 28.86 11.15
N ALA A 480 -0.93 27.58 11.12
CA ALA A 480 -1.34 26.93 9.89
C ALA A 480 -2.69 27.49 9.41
N PRO A 481 -2.81 27.90 8.14
CA PRO A 481 -4.00 28.60 7.63
C PRO A 481 -5.29 27.76 7.62
N ASN A 482 -5.20 26.45 7.89
CA ASN A 482 -6.36 25.56 8.01
C ASN A 482 -6.58 25.19 9.46
N LYS A 483 -7.55 25.84 10.08
CA LYS A 483 -8.08 25.45 11.38
C LYS A 483 -8.57 24.01 11.29
N MET A 484 -7.91 23.09 11.99
CA MET A 484 -8.48 21.79 12.27
C MET A 484 -9.56 21.96 13.34
N GLU A 485 -10.74 22.43 12.95
CA GLU A 485 -11.87 22.60 13.88
C GLU A 485 -12.19 21.31 14.65
N ALA A 486 -11.91 20.16 14.07
CA ALA A 486 -12.13 18.87 14.73
C ALA A 486 -11.14 18.54 15.85
N TYR A 487 -9.93 19.13 15.85
CA TYR A 487 -8.91 18.92 16.90
C TYR A 487 -8.74 20.11 17.84
N LEU A 488 -9.10 21.33 17.41
CA LEU A 488 -8.87 22.57 18.14
C LEU A 488 -10.12 23.14 18.82
N THR A 489 -11.27 22.48 18.75
CA THR A 489 -12.37 22.82 19.67
C THR A 489 -12.01 22.25 21.04
N PRO A 490 -11.62 23.10 22.02
CA PRO A 490 -11.59 22.65 23.41
C PRO A 490 -12.97 22.05 23.69
N LYS A 491 -13.03 20.90 24.34
CA LYS A 491 -14.26 20.52 25.04
C LYS A 491 -14.58 21.73 25.92
N THR A 492 -15.57 22.54 25.51
CA THR A 492 -16.16 23.52 26.41
C THR A 492 -16.52 22.73 27.65
N LYS A 493 -15.77 22.94 28.75
CA LYS A 493 -16.26 22.58 30.05
C LYS A 493 -17.62 23.23 30.12
N THR A 494 -18.68 22.43 30.02
CA THR A 494 -19.98 22.81 30.49
C THR A 494 -19.80 23.07 31.98
N THR A 495 -19.43 24.29 32.29
CA THR A 495 -19.60 24.83 33.63
C THR A 495 -21.11 24.82 33.87
N ASN A 496 -21.56 23.82 34.63
CA ASN A 496 -22.83 23.87 35.32
C ASN A 496 -22.87 25.18 36.13
N SER A 497 -23.43 26.21 35.52
CA SER A 497 -23.89 27.42 36.21
C SER A 497 -25.41 27.48 36.12
N GLU A 498 -26.09 26.42 36.55
CA GLU A 498 -27.50 26.49 36.94
C GLU A 498 -27.65 25.81 38.31
N ALA A 499 -27.21 26.49 39.30
CA ALA A 499 -27.67 26.29 40.65
C ALA A 499 -27.57 27.63 41.38
N LYS A 500 -28.62 28.45 41.22
CA LYS A 500 -29.13 29.40 42.19
C LYS A 500 -29.96 30.48 41.46
N ASN A 501 -31.25 30.23 41.33
CA ASN A 501 -32.31 31.09 41.88
C ASN A 501 -33.68 30.40 41.68
#